data_ab4ecf26df5767151928c8c39cab4296
#
_entry.id   ab4ecf26df5767151928c8c39cab4296
#
_cell.length_a   1.000
_cell.length_b   1.000
_cell.length_c   1.000
_cell.angle_alpha   90.00
_cell.angle_beta   90.00
_cell.angle_gamma   90.00
#
_symmetry.space_group_name_H-M   'P 1'
#
loop_
_entity.id
_entity.type
_entity.pdbx_description
1 polymer ?
#
loop_
_entity_poly.entity_id
_entity_poly.type
_entity_poly.pdbx_seq_one_letter_code
_entity_poly.pdbx_strand_id
1 'polypeptide(L)'
;LSLRILQLDVIVETKTKDDVFVKLKVSVQYKVIEEKVFDAFYRLDFPQDQITSYVFDVVRAEVPKMILDDVFEKKDEIANAVKSELNDAMSNYGYDIIKALVTDIDPDAEVKTAMNKINAAERQKVAAQYEGDAARILIVEKAKAEAESKRLQGQGIADQRREIARGLEE
;
A
#
# COMPACT_ATOMS: atom_id res chain seq x y z
N LEU A 1 -30.06 -20.53 14.52
CA LEU A 1 -29.53 -19.31 13.90
C LEU A 1 -28.92 -18.41 14.98
N SER A 2 -27.75 -17.82 14.72
CA SER A 2 -27.09 -16.86 15.61
C SER A 2 -27.27 -15.45 15.04
N LEU A 3 -27.65 -14.50 15.89
CA LEU A 3 -27.69 -13.06 15.55
C LEU A 3 -26.32 -12.39 15.66
N ARG A 4 -25.28 -13.14 16.04
CA ARG A 4 -23.91 -12.64 16.13
C ARG A 4 -23.32 -12.42 14.77
N ILE A 5 -22.36 -11.51 14.68
CA ILE A 5 -21.56 -11.34 13.47
C ILE A 5 -20.70 -12.60 13.30
N LEU A 6 -20.81 -13.20 12.14
CA LEU A 6 -20.03 -14.35 11.71
C LEU A 6 -19.02 -13.90 10.65
N GLN A 7 -17.89 -14.58 10.57
CA GLN A 7 -16.88 -14.35 9.56
C GLN A 7 -16.68 -15.62 8.75
N LEU A 8 -16.61 -15.46 7.44
CA LEU A 8 -16.28 -16.49 6.48
C LEU A 8 -15.05 -16.05 5.70
N ASP A 9 -14.02 -16.89 5.69
CA ASP A 9 -12.82 -16.67 4.91
C ASP A 9 -12.89 -17.50 3.63
N VAL A 10 -12.73 -16.86 2.49
CA VAL A 10 -12.78 -17.46 1.16
C VAL A 10 -11.45 -17.24 0.46
N ILE A 11 -10.85 -18.30 -0.07
CA ILE A 11 -9.62 -18.20 -0.87
C ILE A 11 -10.00 -18.38 -2.33
N VAL A 12 -9.72 -17.37 -3.14
CA VAL A 12 -10.00 -17.35 -4.58
C VAL A 12 -8.70 -17.31 -5.34
N GLU A 13 -8.49 -18.28 -6.22
CA GLU A 13 -7.39 -18.26 -7.19
C GLU A 13 -7.90 -17.72 -8.52
N THR A 14 -7.21 -16.71 -9.05
CA THR A 14 -7.56 -16.08 -10.32
C THR A 14 -6.30 -15.54 -10.99
N LYS A 15 -6.45 -15.03 -12.22
CA LYS A 15 -5.38 -14.49 -13.03
C LYS A 15 -5.59 -13.00 -13.23
N THR A 16 -4.52 -12.22 -13.09
CA THR A 16 -4.53 -10.76 -13.34
C THR A 16 -4.45 -10.46 -14.85
N LYS A 17 -4.61 -9.18 -15.21
CA LYS A 17 -4.54 -8.71 -16.60
C LYS A 17 -3.16 -8.95 -17.23
N ASP A 18 -2.10 -8.93 -16.44
CA ASP A 18 -0.71 -9.19 -16.82
C ASP A 18 -0.31 -10.68 -16.73
N ASP A 19 -1.31 -11.58 -16.77
CA ASP A 19 -1.14 -13.03 -16.83
C ASP A 19 -0.50 -13.67 -15.59
N VAL A 20 -0.56 -13.02 -14.44
CA VAL A 20 -0.05 -13.54 -13.17
C VAL A 20 -1.15 -14.24 -12.39
N PHE A 21 -0.91 -15.48 -11.95
CA PHE A 21 -1.81 -16.18 -11.03
C PHE A 21 -1.63 -15.63 -9.60
N VAL A 22 -2.78 -15.35 -8.98
CA VAL A 22 -2.83 -14.82 -7.61
C VAL A 22 -3.88 -15.55 -6.79
N LYS A 23 -3.59 -15.77 -5.53
CA LYS A 23 -4.56 -16.25 -4.53
C LYS A 23 -4.95 -15.08 -3.64
N LEU A 24 -6.22 -14.73 -3.66
CA LEU A 24 -6.78 -13.71 -2.79
C LEU A 24 -7.54 -14.37 -1.66
N LYS A 25 -7.26 -13.94 -0.43
CA LYS A 25 -8.07 -14.29 0.73
C LYS A 25 -9.03 -13.15 1.03
N VAL A 26 -10.32 -13.44 0.90
CA VAL A 26 -11.41 -12.48 1.17
C VAL A 26 -12.14 -12.93 2.42
N SER A 27 -12.20 -12.06 3.42
CA SER A 27 -12.94 -12.29 4.65
C SER A 27 -14.24 -11.50 4.60
N VAL A 28 -15.37 -12.20 4.71
CA VAL A 28 -16.70 -11.60 4.70
C VAL A 28 -17.32 -11.70 6.09
N GLN A 29 -17.68 -10.56 6.65
CA GLN A 29 -18.41 -10.48 7.91
C GLN A 29 -19.88 -10.26 7.63
N TYR A 30 -20.72 -11.13 8.15
CA TYR A 30 -22.16 -11.12 7.93
C TYR A 30 -22.93 -11.45 9.22
N LYS A 31 -24.17 -11.03 9.27
CA LYS A 31 -25.10 -11.36 10.36
C LYS A 31 -26.51 -11.61 9.81
N VAL A 32 -27.34 -12.22 10.60
CA VAL A 32 -28.77 -12.36 10.31
C VAL A 32 -29.50 -11.07 10.70
N ILE A 33 -30.38 -10.60 9.83
CA ILE A 33 -31.27 -9.45 10.10
C ILE A 33 -32.37 -9.93 11.04
N GLU A 34 -32.52 -9.31 12.21
CA GLU A 34 -33.48 -9.72 13.26
C GLU A 34 -34.91 -9.81 12.73
N GLU A 35 -35.34 -8.89 11.90
CA GLU A 35 -36.68 -8.82 11.33
C GLU A 35 -36.94 -9.89 10.25
N LYS A 36 -35.87 -10.49 9.70
CA LYS A 36 -35.91 -11.48 8.62
C LYS A 36 -35.37 -12.86 9.01
N VAL A 37 -35.39 -13.18 10.29
CA VAL A 37 -34.90 -14.47 10.80
C VAL A 37 -35.64 -15.64 10.16
N PHE A 38 -36.93 -15.51 9.89
CA PHE A 38 -37.71 -16.52 9.20
C PHE A 38 -37.21 -16.77 7.78
N ASP A 39 -36.93 -15.72 7.02
CA ASP A 39 -36.41 -15.82 5.66
C ASP A 39 -35.01 -16.48 5.65
N ALA A 40 -34.16 -16.09 6.61
CA ALA A 40 -32.83 -16.65 6.76
C ALA A 40 -32.82 -18.15 7.12
N PHE A 41 -33.87 -18.62 7.80
CA PHE A 41 -33.98 -20.01 8.21
C PHE A 41 -34.63 -20.90 7.14
N TYR A 42 -35.67 -20.41 6.46
CA TYR A 42 -36.49 -21.23 5.58
C TYR A 42 -36.27 -21.00 4.10
N ARG A 43 -35.61 -19.90 3.69
CA ARG A 43 -35.44 -19.59 2.26
C ARG A 43 -34.06 -19.87 1.71
N LEU A 44 -33.05 -20.01 2.56
CA LEU A 44 -31.69 -20.24 2.12
C LEU A 44 -31.02 -21.36 2.90
N ASP A 45 -30.70 -22.43 2.19
CA ASP A 45 -29.81 -23.47 2.69
C ASP A 45 -28.34 -23.08 2.44
N PHE A 46 -27.47 -23.45 3.37
CA PHE A 46 -26.01 -23.26 3.26
C PHE A 46 -25.59 -21.82 2.87
N PRO A 47 -25.90 -20.82 3.71
CA PRO A 47 -25.57 -19.41 3.39
C PRO A 47 -24.09 -19.18 3.14
N GLN A 48 -23.22 -19.97 3.75
CA GLN A 48 -21.77 -19.89 3.55
C GLN A 48 -21.36 -20.27 2.12
N ASP A 49 -21.98 -21.30 1.56
CA ASP A 49 -21.70 -21.74 0.18
C ASP A 49 -22.20 -20.71 -0.83
N GLN A 50 -23.33 -20.07 -0.56
CA GLN A 50 -23.84 -18.98 -1.38
C GLN A 50 -22.91 -17.76 -1.35
N ILE A 51 -22.50 -17.34 -0.15
CA ILE A 51 -21.55 -16.23 0.00
C ILE A 51 -20.23 -16.56 -0.72
N THR A 52 -19.72 -17.77 -0.55
CA THR A 52 -18.50 -18.23 -1.24
C THR A 52 -18.65 -18.12 -2.76
N SER A 53 -19.77 -18.57 -3.33
CA SER A 53 -20.02 -18.52 -4.76
C SER A 53 -20.03 -17.09 -5.31
N TYR A 54 -20.67 -16.16 -4.62
CA TYR A 54 -20.67 -14.74 -5.00
C TYR A 54 -19.29 -14.11 -4.88
N VAL A 55 -18.52 -14.43 -3.84
CA VAL A 55 -17.13 -13.96 -3.71
C VAL A 55 -16.29 -14.44 -4.89
N PHE A 56 -16.42 -15.72 -5.27
CA PHE A 56 -15.73 -16.26 -6.44
C PHE A 56 -16.10 -15.51 -7.73
N ASP A 57 -17.37 -15.24 -7.93
CA ASP A 57 -17.86 -14.55 -9.13
C ASP A 57 -17.29 -13.13 -9.22
N VAL A 58 -17.45 -12.33 -8.18
CA VAL A 58 -16.99 -10.94 -8.17
C VAL A 58 -15.46 -10.84 -8.30
N VAL A 59 -14.71 -11.64 -7.55
CA VAL A 59 -13.25 -11.59 -7.60
C VAL A 59 -12.74 -12.00 -8.99
N ARG A 60 -13.32 -13.03 -9.58
CA ARG A 60 -12.98 -13.47 -10.94
C ARG A 60 -13.45 -12.51 -12.03
N ALA A 61 -14.42 -11.65 -11.77
CA ALA A 61 -14.83 -10.59 -12.67
C ALA A 61 -13.95 -9.34 -12.58
N GLU A 62 -13.49 -8.96 -11.39
CA GLU A 62 -12.75 -7.71 -11.17
C GLU A 62 -11.24 -7.86 -11.32
N VAL A 63 -10.63 -8.89 -10.77
CA VAL A 63 -9.17 -9.06 -10.76
C VAL A 63 -8.55 -9.16 -12.17
N PRO A 64 -9.14 -9.86 -13.15
CA PRO A 64 -8.60 -9.91 -14.50
C PRO A 64 -8.60 -8.58 -15.27
N LYS A 65 -9.29 -7.57 -14.76
CA LYS A 65 -9.28 -6.21 -15.32
C LYS A 65 -8.08 -5.39 -14.85
N MET A 66 -7.41 -5.82 -13.78
CA MET A 66 -6.35 -5.13 -13.07
C MET A 66 -5.00 -5.81 -13.29
N ILE A 67 -3.93 -5.04 -13.35
CA ILE A 67 -2.56 -5.57 -13.25
C ILE A 67 -2.25 -5.91 -11.79
N LEU A 68 -1.21 -6.71 -11.54
CA LEU A 68 -0.88 -7.19 -10.19
C LEU A 68 -0.67 -6.05 -9.20
N ASP A 69 0.03 -4.98 -9.59
CA ASP A 69 0.26 -3.82 -8.72
C ASP A 69 -1.06 -3.11 -8.35
N ASP A 70 -1.97 -2.96 -9.31
CA ASP A 70 -3.32 -2.42 -9.05
C ASP A 70 -4.12 -3.28 -8.08
N VAL A 71 -3.98 -4.61 -8.13
CA VAL A 71 -4.67 -5.51 -7.18
C VAL A 71 -4.23 -5.24 -5.74
N PHE A 72 -2.93 -4.95 -5.52
CA PHE A 72 -2.42 -4.56 -4.20
C PHE A 72 -2.88 -3.17 -3.77
N GLU A 73 -2.85 -2.19 -4.68
CA GLU A 73 -3.22 -0.81 -4.39
C GLU A 73 -4.73 -0.62 -4.21
N LYS A 74 -5.53 -1.29 -5.05
CA LYS A 74 -6.99 -1.13 -5.11
C LYS A 74 -7.76 -2.27 -4.45
N LYS A 75 -7.14 -2.97 -3.51
CA LYS A 75 -7.79 -4.06 -2.77
C LYS A 75 -9.11 -3.67 -2.12
N ASP A 76 -9.24 -2.40 -1.70
CA ASP A 76 -10.46 -1.89 -1.09
C ASP A 76 -11.59 -1.72 -2.12
N GLU A 77 -11.28 -1.45 -3.39
CA GLU A 77 -12.27 -1.41 -4.47
C GLU A 77 -12.85 -2.82 -4.71
N ILE A 78 -11.99 -3.84 -4.73
CA ILE A 78 -12.41 -5.25 -4.85
C ILE A 78 -13.30 -5.63 -3.66
N ALA A 79 -12.90 -5.28 -2.44
CA ALA A 79 -13.67 -5.54 -1.23
C ALA A 79 -15.04 -4.85 -1.24
N ASN A 80 -15.12 -3.62 -1.71
CA ASN A 80 -16.38 -2.88 -1.85
C ASN A 80 -17.28 -3.49 -2.92
N ALA A 81 -16.74 -3.91 -4.05
CA ALA A 81 -17.48 -4.60 -5.09
C ALA A 81 -18.07 -5.92 -4.57
N VAL A 82 -17.28 -6.72 -3.84
CA VAL A 82 -17.75 -7.94 -3.18
C VAL A 82 -18.87 -7.64 -2.18
N LYS A 83 -18.69 -6.61 -1.34
CA LYS A 83 -19.71 -6.24 -0.36
C LYS A 83 -21.02 -5.82 -1.02
N SER A 84 -20.96 -4.97 -2.05
CA SER A 84 -22.15 -4.48 -2.75
C SER A 84 -22.95 -5.61 -3.38
N GLU A 85 -22.29 -6.47 -4.13
CA GLU A 85 -22.94 -7.59 -4.82
C GLU A 85 -23.53 -8.61 -3.82
N LEU A 86 -22.76 -8.95 -2.78
CA LEU A 86 -23.22 -9.82 -1.72
C LEU A 86 -24.41 -9.23 -0.96
N ASN A 87 -24.39 -7.95 -0.65
CA ASN A 87 -25.48 -7.31 0.08
C ASN A 87 -26.77 -7.30 -0.73
N ASP A 88 -26.68 -7.04 -2.04
CA ASP A 88 -27.84 -7.06 -2.94
C ASP A 88 -28.43 -8.45 -3.06
N ALA A 89 -27.59 -9.48 -3.13
CA ALA A 89 -28.04 -10.88 -3.22
C ALA A 89 -28.58 -11.43 -1.89
N MET A 90 -27.87 -11.20 -0.79
CA MET A 90 -28.12 -11.85 0.50
C MET A 90 -29.15 -11.15 1.37
N SER A 91 -29.40 -9.84 1.17
CA SER A 91 -30.41 -9.07 1.92
C SER A 91 -31.83 -9.60 1.72
N ASN A 92 -32.12 -10.15 0.54
CA ASN A 92 -33.40 -10.79 0.22
C ASN A 92 -33.64 -12.07 1.02
N TYR A 93 -32.58 -12.71 1.47
CA TYR A 93 -32.63 -13.94 2.29
C TYR A 93 -32.44 -13.67 3.79
N GLY A 94 -32.43 -12.39 4.19
CA GLY A 94 -32.35 -12.02 5.60
C GLY A 94 -30.92 -11.99 6.17
N TYR A 95 -29.91 -11.87 5.32
CA TYR A 95 -28.52 -11.68 5.72
C TYR A 95 -28.03 -10.27 5.38
N ASP A 96 -27.32 -9.65 6.30
CA ASP A 96 -26.69 -8.34 6.15
C ASP A 96 -25.17 -8.52 6.10
N ILE A 97 -24.54 -7.99 5.08
CA ILE A 97 -23.08 -8.02 4.90
C ILE A 97 -22.48 -6.77 5.56
N ILE A 98 -21.87 -6.98 6.70
CA ILE A 98 -21.26 -5.89 7.49
C ILE A 98 -20.05 -5.33 6.76
N LYS A 99 -19.12 -6.21 6.39
CA LYS A 99 -17.87 -5.83 5.74
C LYS A 99 -17.28 -6.98 4.94
N ALA A 100 -16.69 -6.66 3.79
CA ALA A 100 -15.80 -7.53 3.07
C ALA A 100 -14.38 -6.94 3.13
N LEU A 101 -13.38 -7.80 3.25
CA LEU A 101 -11.97 -7.41 3.39
C LEU A 101 -11.12 -8.34 2.54
N VAL A 102 -10.24 -7.78 1.73
CA VAL A 102 -9.14 -8.55 1.12
C VAL A 102 -8.01 -8.58 2.12
N THR A 103 -7.81 -9.73 2.77
CA THR A 103 -6.86 -9.89 3.88
C THR A 103 -5.48 -10.34 3.44
N ASP A 104 -5.40 -11.05 2.32
CA ASP A 104 -4.13 -11.53 1.78
C ASP A 104 -4.19 -11.61 0.25
N ILE A 105 -3.05 -11.32 -0.39
CA ILE A 105 -2.85 -11.40 -1.83
C ILE A 105 -1.51 -12.11 -2.04
N ASP A 106 -1.54 -13.35 -2.46
CA ASP A 106 -0.36 -14.18 -2.66
C ASP A 106 -0.19 -14.51 -4.15
N PRO A 107 0.71 -13.83 -4.86
CA PRO A 107 1.05 -14.14 -6.24
C PRO A 107 1.91 -15.39 -6.31
N ASP A 108 2.05 -15.96 -7.50
CA ASP A 108 2.91 -17.12 -7.75
C ASP A 108 4.34 -16.90 -7.23
N ALA A 109 4.96 -17.95 -6.72
CA ALA A 109 6.27 -17.89 -6.04
C ALA A 109 7.39 -17.30 -6.92
N GLU A 110 7.37 -17.58 -8.22
CA GLU A 110 8.33 -17.01 -9.17
C GLU A 110 8.18 -15.48 -9.29
N VAL A 111 6.95 -15.01 -9.39
CA VAL A 111 6.62 -13.58 -9.48
C VAL A 111 6.96 -12.87 -8.19
N LYS A 112 6.64 -13.46 -7.04
CA LYS A 112 6.98 -12.94 -5.71
C LYS A 112 8.50 -12.76 -5.56
N THR A 113 9.27 -13.74 -6.03
CA THR A 113 10.73 -13.66 -6.01
C THR A 113 11.26 -12.56 -6.94
N ALA A 114 10.68 -12.41 -8.14
CA ALA A 114 11.04 -11.36 -9.08
C ALA A 114 10.71 -9.96 -8.53
N MET A 115 9.54 -9.77 -7.96
CA MET A 115 9.13 -8.51 -7.31
C MET A 115 10.07 -8.14 -6.16
N ASN A 116 10.44 -9.10 -5.32
CA ASN A 116 11.38 -8.86 -4.23
C ASN A 116 12.75 -8.41 -4.73
N LYS A 117 13.25 -8.96 -5.86
CA LYS A 117 14.51 -8.53 -6.48
C LYS A 117 14.40 -7.11 -7.05
N ILE A 118 13.31 -6.79 -7.73
CA ILE A 118 13.06 -5.45 -8.28
C ILE A 118 13.01 -4.42 -7.15
N ASN A 119 12.23 -4.70 -6.09
CA ASN A 119 12.11 -3.82 -4.94
C ASN A 119 13.45 -3.62 -4.21
N ALA A 120 14.27 -4.67 -4.11
CA ALA A 120 15.61 -4.57 -3.53
C ALA A 120 16.53 -3.69 -4.37
N ALA A 121 16.52 -3.85 -5.69
CA ALA A 121 17.31 -3.05 -6.61
C ALA A 121 16.89 -1.56 -6.59
N GLU A 122 15.59 -1.29 -6.53
CA GLU A 122 15.07 0.07 -6.43
C GLU A 122 15.46 0.75 -5.12
N ARG A 123 15.38 0.04 -3.99
CA ARG A 123 15.86 0.54 -2.69
C ARG A 123 17.36 0.85 -2.72
N GLN A 124 18.16 0.00 -3.35
CA GLN A 124 19.60 0.24 -3.52
C GLN A 124 19.88 1.47 -4.37
N LYS A 125 19.13 1.66 -5.48
CA LYS A 125 19.24 2.85 -6.33
C LYS A 125 18.92 4.12 -5.55
N VAL A 126 17.82 4.12 -4.80
CA VAL A 126 17.41 5.27 -3.96
C VAL A 126 18.45 5.55 -2.88
N ALA A 127 18.96 4.52 -2.20
CA ALA A 127 20.02 4.68 -1.20
C ALA A 127 21.29 5.29 -1.81
N ALA A 128 21.74 4.81 -2.97
CA ALA A 128 22.90 5.35 -3.67
C ALA A 128 22.70 6.82 -4.10
N GLN A 129 21.49 7.20 -4.51
CA GLN A 129 21.16 8.60 -4.81
C GLN A 129 21.27 9.48 -3.57
N TYR A 130 20.71 9.06 -2.43
CA TYR A 130 20.83 9.82 -1.17
C TYR A 130 22.27 9.93 -0.69
N GLU A 131 23.07 8.87 -0.79
CA GLU A 131 24.49 8.89 -0.45
C GLU A 131 25.27 9.85 -1.37
N GLY A 132 25.01 9.82 -2.68
CA GLY A 132 25.58 10.74 -3.65
C GLY A 132 25.21 12.21 -3.38
N ASP A 133 23.96 12.49 -3.09
CA ASP A 133 23.50 13.84 -2.76
C ASP A 133 24.09 14.33 -1.43
N ALA A 134 24.17 13.48 -0.41
CA ALA A 134 24.81 13.80 0.85
C ALA A 134 26.30 14.13 0.67
N ALA A 135 27.02 13.30 -0.09
CA ALA A 135 28.43 13.56 -0.41
C ALA A 135 28.61 14.88 -1.18
N ARG A 136 27.75 15.16 -2.15
CA ARG A 136 27.79 16.43 -2.89
C ARG A 136 27.56 17.64 -1.97
N ILE A 137 26.56 17.56 -1.09
CA ILE A 137 26.27 18.63 -0.12
C ILE A 137 27.47 18.87 0.79
N LEU A 138 28.10 17.83 1.32
CA LEU A 138 29.29 17.95 2.17
C LEU A 138 30.47 18.64 1.44
N ILE A 139 30.73 18.26 0.18
CA ILE A 139 31.78 18.87 -0.63
C ILE A 139 31.50 20.36 -0.88
N VAL A 140 30.25 20.69 -1.23
CA VAL A 140 29.85 22.08 -1.49
C VAL A 140 29.94 22.94 -0.23
N GLU A 141 29.43 22.43 0.90
CA GLU A 141 29.49 23.17 2.17
C GLU A 141 30.94 23.34 2.68
N LYS A 142 31.77 22.32 2.51
CA LYS A 142 33.20 22.44 2.81
C LYS A 142 33.89 23.51 1.96
N ALA A 143 33.63 23.51 0.66
CA ALA A 143 34.20 24.50 -0.26
C ALA A 143 33.72 25.93 0.07
N LYS A 144 32.45 26.11 0.43
CA LYS A 144 31.90 27.39 0.89
C LYS A 144 32.58 27.87 2.20
N ALA A 145 32.71 26.96 3.17
CA ALA A 145 33.35 27.26 4.44
C ALA A 145 34.82 27.63 4.26
N GLU A 146 35.55 26.95 3.38
CA GLU A 146 36.94 27.29 3.03
C GLU A 146 37.06 28.68 2.35
N ALA A 147 36.14 28.97 1.41
CA ALA A 147 36.11 30.26 0.74
C ALA A 147 35.81 31.40 1.73
N GLU A 148 34.85 31.20 2.62
CA GLU A 148 34.50 32.19 3.66
C GLU A 148 35.64 32.38 4.65
N SER A 149 36.30 31.31 5.09
CA SER A 149 37.49 31.39 5.96
C SER A 149 38.59 32.19 5.32
N LYS A 150 38.92 31.96 4.05
CA LYS A 150 39.92 32.73 3.30
C LYS A 150 39.54 34.21 3.16
N ARG A 151 38.25 34.48 2.93
CA ARG A 151 37.73 35.85 2.84
C ARG A 151 37.90 36.60 4.17
N LEU A 152 37.53 35.96 5.29
CA LEU A 152 37.68 36.54 6.64
C LEU A 152 39.16 36.74 7.03
N GLN A 153 40.02 35.78 6.70
CA GLN A 153 41.46 35.92 6.90
C GLN A 153 42.03 37.12 6.11
N GLY A 154 41.64 37.27 4.84
CA GLY A 154 42.03 38.39 4.01
C GLY A 154 41.58 39.76 4.59
N GLN A 155 40.35 39.82 5.08
CA GLN A 155 39.83 41.00 5.78
C GLN A 155 40.65 41.32 7.05
N GLY A 156 40.90 40.32 7.90
CA GLY A 156 41.68 40.47 9.11
C GLY A 156 43.08 41.00 8.85
N ILE A 157 43.77 40.49 7.80
CA ILE A 157 45.08 40.98 7.39
C ILE A 157 44.99 42.42 6.88
N ALA A 158 43.98 42.79 6.12
CA ALA A 158 43.78 44.16 5.63
C ALA A 158 43.53 45.13 6.77
N ASP A 159 42.71 44.76 7.75
CA ASP A 159 42.42 45.56 8.92
C ASP A 159 43.69 45.74 9.81
N GLN A 160 44.40 44.64 10.03
CA GLN A 160 45.68 44.71 10.75
C GLN A 160 46.69 45.68 10.08
N ARG A 161 46.83 45.59 8.75
CA ARG A 161 47.74 46.53 8.03
C ARG A 161 47.26 47.96 8.10
N ARG A 162 45.94 48.18 8.11
CA ARG A 162 45.38 49.54 8.24
C ARG A 162 45.65 50.14 9.62
N GLU A 163 45.53 49.33 10.68
CA GLU A 163 45.85 49.78 12.06
C GLU A 163 47.38 50.07 12.28
N ILE A 164 48.23 49.22 11.66
CA ILE A 164 49.69 49.48 11.70
C ILE A 164 50.00 50.76 10.96
N ALA A 165 49.39 51.03 9.81
CA ALA A 165 49.67 52.31 9.10
C ALA A 165 49.20 53.52 9.90
N ARG A 166 48.08 53.48 10.60
CA ARG A 166 47.61 54.55 11.49
C ARG A 166 48.56 54.81 12.65
N GLY A 167 49.07 53.73 13.27
CA GLY A 167 50.04 53.90 14.39
C GLY A 167 51.42 54.38 13.97
N LEU A 168 51.74 54.46 12.69
CA LEU A 168 52.99 55.02 12.18
C LEU A 168 52.83 56.49 11.75
N GLU A 169 51.62 57.02 11.68
CA GLU A 169 51.34 58.44 11.38
C GLU A 169 51.20 59.30 12.63
N GLU A 170 51.19 58.69 13.83
CA GLU A 170 51.31 59.37 15.15
C GLU A 170 52.78 59.40 15.62
#